data_970bd93ea7275a520e94e39807dde471
#
_entry.id   970bd93ea7275a520e94e39807dde471
#
_cell.length_a   1.000
_cell.length_b   1.000
_cell.length_c   1.000
_cell.angle_alpha   90.00
_cell.angle_beta   90.00
_cell.angle_gamma   90.00
#
_symmetry.space_group_name_H-M   'P 1'
#
loop_
_entity.id
_entity.type
_entity.pdbx_description
1 polymer ?
#
loop_
_entity_poly.entity_id
_entity_poly.type
_entity_poly.pdbx_seq_one_letter_code
_entity_poly.pdbx_strand_id
1 'polypeptide(L)'
;VISAGFAGLAGCLYSYSEQYISPNTYNFELTVLFLLAVIMGGRKTRTGSLLGAAIIVILPKLLDDLEMFRTVATTLAVLMALGAAIGIARKMTTVKNMILPVAGTIALAGFSFWLKSITDWRLSIFGLMILFVVYYLQDGIVGFVRSLFARRGSRSGMVKTTGTHTTKDALMVAANTGHIAEGQDLLVARDVLMQFGGLKALNQVDLHIKRGTIHGLIGPNGSGKSTMMNVLTGIYLPTAGSIEFAGRTLVGRTSADIALSGIARTFQNVQLFGEMTALQNVQVGLHHSFASNIVDVTLHTPRYRREEAASVERGLGLIDFVGLSDLAGEEARNLPYGKQRLLEIARALALDPQLLLLDEPAAGLTAPDIKELMTIIRKVRDHGITIILIEHHMDVVMSVCDTVSVLDFGQKIAEGKPAEVQADEKVIEAYLGGSAA
;
A
#
# COMPACT_ATOMS: atom_id res chain seq x y z
N VAL A 1 -9.77 11.90 -13.59
CA VAL A 1 -10.68 11.69 -14.75
C VAL A 1 -12.00 11.07 -14.29
N ILE A 2 -12.03 9.91 -13.64
CA ILE A 2 -13.26 9.22 -13.20
C ILE A 2 -14.09 10.09 -12.26
N SER A 3 -13.47 10.72 -11.25
CA SER A 3 -14.15 11.65 -10.32
C SER A 3 -14.80 12.83 -11.04
N ALA A 4 -14.12 13.42 -12.03
CA ALA A 4 -14.69 14.51 -12.84
C ALA A 4 -15.89 14.04 -13.67
N GLY A 5 -15.87 12.81 -14.19
CA GLY A 5 -17.02 12.21 -14.88
C GLY A 5 -18.24 12.07 -13.98
N PHE A 6 -18.06 11.56 -12.74
CA PHE A 6 -19.17 11.48 -11.78
C PHE A 6 -19.67 12.85 -11.33
N ALA A 7 -18.77 13.83 -11.15
CA ALA A 7 -19.17 15.20 -10.84
C ALA A 7 -20.00 15.83 -11.98
N GLY A 8 -19.59 15.61 -13.24
CA GLY A 8 -20.37 16.05 -14.42
C GLY A 8 -21.76 15.41 -14.48
N LEU A 9 -21.85 14.10 -14.25
CA LEU A 9 -23.12 13.37 -14.21
C LEU A 9 -24.03 13.92 -13.10
N ALA A 10 -23.50 14.14 -11.91
CA ALA A 10 -24.23 14.72 -10.79
C ALA A 10 -24.72 16.13 -11.12
N GLY A 11 -23.90 16.96 -11.76
CA GLY A 11 -24.28 18.28 -12.24
C GLY A 11 -25.40 18.26 -13.28
N CYS A 12 -25.36 17.32 -14.23
CA CYS A 12 -26.44 17.13 -15.21
C CYS A 12 -27.75 16.72 -14.53
N LEU A 13 -27.73 15.77 -13.59
CA LEU A 13 -28.92 15.35 -12.86
C LEU A 13 -29.49 16.49 -12.00
N TYR A 14 -28.61 17.26 -11.36
CA TYR A 14 -29.02 18.44 -10.59
C TYR A 14 -29.67 19.51 -11.49
N SER A 15 -29.09 19.80 -12.66
CA SER A 15 -29.63 20.76 -13.61
C SER A 15 -30.99 20.34 -14.15
N TYR A 16 -31.21 19.05 -14.36
CA TYR A 16 -32.50 18.52 -14.78
C TYR A 16 -33.57 18.64 -13.67
N SER A 17 -33.16 18.41 -12.41
CA SER A 17 -34.08 18.53 -11.25
C SER A 17 -34.51 19.97 -10.98
N GLU A 18 -33.57 20.91 -11.05
CA GLU A 18 -33.86 22.33 -10.71
C GLU A 18 -34.47 23.13 -11.87
N GLN A 19 -34.39 22.62 -13.11
CA GLN A 19 -34.89 23.24 -14.35
C GLN A 19 -34.31 24.64 -14.66
N TYR A 20 -33.74 25.34 -13.68
CA TYR A 20 -33.06 26.63 -13.82
C TYR A 20 -31.81 26.66 -12.98
N ILE A 21 -30.67 26.99 -13.58
CA ILE A 21 -29.39 27.14 -12.93
C ILE A 21 -28.90 28.56 -13.05
N SER A 22 -28.65 29.21 -11.91
CA SER A 22 -27.96 30.49 -11.88
C SER A 22 -26.48 30.29 -11.51
N PRO A 23 -25.57 31.21 -11.88
CA PRO A 23 -24.18 31.14 -11.44
C PRO A 23 -24.01 31.07 -9.93
N ASN A 24 -24.93 31.63 -9.15
CA ASN A 24 -24.92 31.63 -7.69
C ASN A 24 -25.29 30.27 -7.07
N THR A 25 -25.83 29.35 -7.87
CA THR A 25 -26.17 27.99 -7.40
C THR A 25 -24.90 27.19 -7.05
N TYR A 26 -23.78 27.47 -7.73
CA TYR A 26 -22.47 26.83 -7.48
C TYR A 26 -21.55 27.78 -6.71
N ASN A 27 -21.90 28.03 -5.45
CA ASN A 27 -21.12 28.90 -4.57
C ASN A 27 -20.07 28.10 -3.76
N PHE A 28 -19.17 28.84 -3.10
CA PHE A 28 -18.15 28.24 -2.25
C PHE A 28 -18.73 27.46 -1.06
N GLU A 29 -19.89 27.89 -0.54
CA GLU A 29 -20.59 27.20 0.56
C GLU A 29 -20.94 25.76 0.20
N LEU A 30 -21.42 25.51 -1.03
CA LEU A 30 -21.76 24.17 -1.51
C LEU A 30 -20.52 23.26 -1.52
N THR A 31 -19.38 23.80 -1.92
CA THR A 31 -18.09 23.06 -1.90
C THR A 31 -17.69 22.69 -0.48
N VAL A 32 -17.84 23.60 0.47
CA VAL A 32 -17.58 23.34 1.90
C VAL A 32 -18.53 22.28 2.45
N LEU A 33 -19.82 22.31 2.08
CA LEU A 33 -20.80 21.32 2.49
C LEU A 33 -20.44 19.91 1.97
N PHE A 34 -19.98 19.78 0.72
CA PHE A 34 -19.52 18.49 0.20
C PHE A 34 -18.27 17.98 0.94
N LEU A 35 -17.33 18.87 1.25
CA LEU A 35 -16.17 18.50 2.04
C LEU A 35 -16.56 18.00 3.44
N LEU A 36 -17.48 18.72 4.08
CA LEU A 36 -18.04 18.34 5.38
C LEU A 36 -18.77 17.00 5.32
N ALA A 37 -19.53 16.72 4.25
CA ALA A 37 -20.20 15.43 4.06
C ALA A 37 -19.20 14.26 4.08
N VAL A 38 -18.08 14.40 3.39
CA VAL A 38 -17.04 13.38 3.34
C VAL A 38 -16.36 13.21 4.70
N ILE A 39 -16.04 14.31 5.39
CA ILE A 39 -15.38 14.27 6.71
C ILE A 39 -16.33 13.66 7.75
N MET A 40 -17.60 14.10 7.81
CA MET A 40 -18.60 13.59 8.75
C MET A 40 -18.90 12.12 8.54
N GLY A 41 -19.02 11.68 7.28
CA GLY A 41 -19.30 10.28 6.96
C GLY A 41 -18.11 9.35 7.27
N GLY A 42 -16.89 9.85 7.09
CA GLY A 42 -15.65 9.11 7.27
C GLY A 42 -14.90 8.86 5.97
N ARG A 43 -13.80 9.57 5.78
CA ARG A 43 -12.96 9.55 4.57
C ARG A 43 -12.40 8.17 4.20
N LYS A 44 -12.31 7.24 5.15
CA LYS A 44 -11.80 5.88 4.97
C LYS A 44 -12.87 4.86 4.58
N THR A 45 -14.16 5.26 4.48
CA THR A 45 -15.26 4.33 4.24
C THR A 45 -16.08 4.74 3.01
N ARG A 46 -16.34 3.79 2.09
CA ARG A 46 -17.14 4.04 0.88
C ARG A 46 -18.57 4.44 1.19
N THR A 47 -19.17 3.89 2.24
CA THR A 47 -20.53 4.18 2.69
C THR A 47 -20.60 5.45 3.53
N GLY A 48 -19.47 5.91 4.07
CA GLY A 48 -19.41 7.09 4.93
C GLY A 48 -19.81 8.36 4.19
N SER A 49 -19.28 8.60 3.01
CA SER A 49 -19.59 9.80 2.23
C SER A 49 -21.07 9.88 1.87
N LEU A 50 -21.74 8.75 1.56
CA LEU A 50 -23.18 8.70 1.29
C LEU A 50 -23.98 9.05 2.56
N LEU A 51 -23.57 8.51 3.70
CA LEU A 51 -24.23 8.78 4.98
C LEU A 51 -24.02 10.22 5.43
N GLY A 52 -22.82 10.77 5.23
CA GLY A 52 -22.51 12.17 5.48
C GLY A 52 -23.31 13.12 4.59
N ALA A 53 -23.44 12.82 3.29
CA ALA A 53 -24.27 13.58 2.37
C ALA A 53 -25.74 13.55 2.77
N ALA A 54 -26.27 12.37 3.14
CA ALA A 54 -27.64 12.25 3.63
C ALA A 54 -27.86 13.09 4.90
N ILE A 55 -26.93 13.07 5.85
CA ILE A 55 -27.02 13.88 7.09
C ILE A 55 -27.02 15.37 6.76
N ILE A 56 -26.12 15.84 5.90
CA ILE A 56 -26.04 17.27 5.54
C ILE A 56 -27.29 17.78 4.85
N VAL A 57 -27.95 16.94 4.03
CA VAL A 57 -29.17 17.33 3.32
C VAL A 57 -30.41 17.21 4.20
N ILE A 58 -30.51 16.13 4.98
CA ILE A 58 -31.72 15.83 5.76
C ILE A 58 -31.77 16.65 7.06
N LEU A 59 -30.63 16.83 7.72
CA LEU A 59 -30.59 17.46 9.04
C LEU A 59 -31.07 18.92 9.06
N PRO A 60 -30.68 19.81 8.13
CA PRO A 60 -31.26 21.16 8.08
C PRO A 60 -32.77 21.15 7.89
N LYS A 61 -33.27 20.27 6.99
CA LYS A 61 -34.73 20.14 6.77
C LYS A 61 -35.46 19.62 8.01
N LEU A 62 -34.82 18.71 8.75
CA LEU A 62 -35.35 18.15 9.97
C LEU A 62 -35.39 19.18 11.10
N LEU A 63 -34.42 20.11 11.11
CA LEU A 63 -34.39 21.25 12.03
C LEU A 63 -35.30 22.40 11.64
N ASP A 64 -35.80 22.45 10.41
CA ASP A 64 -36.80 23.44 9.98
C ASP A 64 -38.22 23.08 10.43
N ASP A 65 -38.53 21.78 10.56
CA ASP A 65 -39.83 21.26 11.00
C ASP A 65 -39.76 20.68 12.43
N LEU A 66 -40.30 21.44 13.39
CA LEU A 66 -40.28 21.09 14.81
C LEU A 66 -41.07 19.78 15.09
N GLU A 67 -42.18 19.53 14.40
CA GLU A 67 -42.96 18.29 14.58
C GLU A 67 -42.19 17.09 14.06
N MET A 68 -41.58 17.23 12.88
CA MET A 68 -40.75 16.21 12.28
C MET A 68 -39.52 15.90 13.19
N PHE A 69 -38.86 16.92 13.73
CA PHE A 69 -37.78 16.74 14.66
C PHE A 69 -38.19 15.99 15.93
N ARG A 70 -39.33 16.36 16.53
CA ARG A 70 -39.89 15.66 17.71
C ARG A 70 -40.21 14.20 17.41
N THR A 71 -40.85 13.94 16.27
CA THR A 71 -41.18 12.58 15.84
C THR A 71 -39.96 11.71 15.65
N VAL A 72 -38.93 12.23 14.98
CA VAL A 72 -37.66 11.51 14.76
C VAL A 72 -36.91 11.27 16.08
N ALA A 73 -36.80 12.28 16.94
CA ALA A 73 -36.11 12.17 18.22
C ALA A 73 -36.79 11.16 19.16
N THR A 74 -38.12 11.16 19.23
CA THR A 74 -38.88 10.20 20.03
C THR A 74 -38.80 8.79 19.46
N THR A 75 -38.92 8.62 18.15
CA THR A 75 -38.78 7.32 17.49
C THR A 75 -37.39 6.74 17.71
N LEU A 76 -36.35 7.55 17.60
CA LEU A 76 -34.96 7.13 17.87
C LEU A 76 -34.78 6.70 19.33
N ALA A 77 -35.34 7.45 20.31
CA ALA A 77 -35.27 7.09 21.71
C ALA A 77 -35.98 5.77 22.01
N VAL A 78 -37.17 5.55 21.42
CA VAL A 78 -37.90 4.28 21.57
C VAL A 78 -37.14 3.10 20.96
N LEU A 79 -36.62 3.25 19.75
CA LEU A 79 -35.82 2.22 19.09
C LEU A 79 -34.55 1.87 19.86
N MET A 80 -33.86 2.88 20.40
CA MET A 80 -32.66 2.67 21.22
C MET A 80 -33.03 1.97 22.57
N ALA A 81 -34.12 2.34 23.22
CA ALA A 81 -34.57 1.70 24.44
C ALA A 81 -34.95 0.24 24.18
N LEU A 82 -35.69 -0.04 23.11
CA LEU A 82 -36.05 -1.39 22.69
C LEU A 82 -34.81 -2.23 22.34
N GLY A 83 -33.92 -1.66 21.56
CA GLY A 83 -32.63 -2.30 21.18
C GLY A 83 -31.77 -2.62 22.41
N ALA A 84 -31.72 -1.72 23.40
CA ALA A 84 -31.02 -1.92 24.67
C ALA A 84 -31.67 -3.03 25.49
N ALA A 85 -33.00 -3.04 25.61
CA ALA A 85 -33.75 -4.08 26.31
C ALA A 85 -33.53 -5.47 25.70
N ILE A 86 -33.61 -5.58 24.35
CA ILE A 86 -33.35 -6.84 23.61
C ILE A 86 -31.88 -7.26 23.79
N GLY A 87 -30.93 -6.32 23.70
CA GLY A 87 -29.50 -6.60 23.85
C GLY A 87 -29.13 -7.09 25.27
N ILE A 88 -29.78 -6.53 26.29
CA ILE A 88 -29.63 -6.97 27.71
C ILE A 88 -30.29 -8.34 27.91
N ALA A 89 -31.50 -8.53 27.41
CA ALA A 89 -32.24 -9.80 27.53
C ALA A 89 -31.48 -10.96 26.87
N ARG A 90 -30.84 -10.71 25.73
CA ARG A 90 -30.00 -11.69 25.01
C ARG A 90 -28.57 -11.80 25.56
N LYS A 91 -28.24 -11.15 26.68
CA LYS A 91 -26.89 -11.10 27.27
C LYS A 91 -25.77 -10.64 26.29
N MET A 92 -26.16 -9.94 25.25
CA MET A 92 -25.21 -9.40 24.24
C MET A 92 -24.51 -8.12 24.72
N THR A 93 -25.11 -7.42 25.70
CA THR A 93 -24.56 -6.14 26.21
C THR A 93 -24.79 -6.04 27.73
N THR A 94 -23.91 -5.29 28.41
CA THR A 94 -24.03 -4.98 29.83
C THR A 94 -24.86 -3.70 30.01
N VAL A 95 -25.70 -3.66 31.07
CA VAL A 95 -26.51 -2.48 31.41
C VAL A 95 -25.67 -1.20 31.45
N LYS A 96 -24.49 -1.26 32.07
CA LYS A 96 -23.55 -0.11 32.18
C LYS A 96 -23.16 0.53 30.84
N ASN A 97 -23.05 -0.27 29.76
CA ASN A 97 -22.65 0.22 28.44
C ASN A 97 -23.82 0.83 27.65
N MET A 98 -25.08 0.56 28.08
CA MET A 98 -26.26 1.06 27.39
C MET A 98 -26.87 2.30 28.08
N ILE A 99 -26.50 2.59 29.32
CA ILE A 99 -27.01 3.77 30.05
C ILE A 99 -26.74 5.06 29.28
N LEU A 100 -25.51 5.29 28.84
CA LEU A 100 -25.12 6.54 28.19
C LEU A 100 -25.82 6.77 26.85
N PRO A 101 -25.86 5.78 25.90
CA PRO A 101 -26.60 5.95 24.65
C PRO A 101 -28.10 6.15 24.83
N VAL A 102 -28.73 5.37 25.73
CA VAL A 102 -30.17 5.49 26.00
C VAL A 102 -30.50 6.81 26.70
N ALA A 103 -29.73 7.20 27.72
CA ALA A 103 -29.91 8.49 28.39
C ALA A 103 -29.71 9.66 27.42
N GLY A 104 -28.73 9.57 26.51
CA GLY A 104 -28.49 10.58 25.47
C GLY A 104 -29.67 10.76 24.51
N THR A 105 -30.26 9.65 24.04
CA THR A 105 -31.43 9.72 23.16
C THR A 105 -32.69 10.20 23.86
N ILE A 106 -32.90 9.83 25.13
CA ILE A 106 -33.99 10.34 25.97
C ILE A 106 -33.81 11.84 26.25
N ALA A 107 -32.58 12.28 26.54
CA ALA A 107 -32.26 13.69 26.73
C ALA A 107 -32.51 14.50 25.46
N LEU A 108 -32.15 13.95 24.28
CA LEU A 108 -32.43 14.57 22.99
C LEU A 108 -33.95 14.70 22.73
N ALA A 109 -34.72 13.65 23.03
CA ALA A 109 -36.17 13.68 22.93
C ALA A 109 -36.77 14.72 23.89
N GLY A 110 -36.32 14.74 25.16
CA GLY A 110 -36.75 15.76 26.12
C GLY A 110 -36.41 17.19 25.68
N PHE A 111 -35.20 17.41 25.15
CA PHE A 111 -34.78 18.67 24.58
C PHE A 111 -35.66 19.11 23.41
N SER A 112 -36.10 18.17 22.54
CA SER A 112 -36.99 18.45 21.41
C SER A 112 -38.36 19.01 21.85
N PHE A 113 -38.88 18.60 23.00
CA PHE A 113 -40.12 19.14 23.59
C PHE A 113 -39.94 20.49 24.27
N TRP A 114 -38.71 20.75 24.80
CA TRP A 114 -38.39 22.03 25.45
C TRP A 114 -38.21 23.18 24.47
N LEU A 115 -37.81 22.88 23.21
CA LEU A 115 -37.62 23.86 22.16
C LEU A 115 -38.97 24.42 21.70
N LYS A 116 -39.13 25.75 21.83
CA LYS A 116 -40.33 26.50 21.36
C LYS A 116 -40.18 27.02 19.93
N SER A 117 -38.94 27.36 19.52
CA SER A 117 -38.60 27.70 18.12
C SER A 117 -37.17 27.19 17.87
N ILE A 118 -36.98 26.45 16.77
CA ILE A 118 -35.66 25.93 16.36
C ILE A 118 -35.00 26.90 15.39
N THR A 119 -35.77 27.71 14.67
CA THR A 119 -35.30 28.55 13.58
C THR A 119 -34.15 29.45 13.98
N ASP A 120 -34.20 30.02 15.20
CA ASP A 120 -33.14 30.92 15.71
C ASP A 120 -31.87 30.18 16.11
N TRP A 121 -31.94 28.90 16.47
CA TRP A 121 -30.81 28.08 16.93
C TRP A 121 -30.26 27.15 15.87
N ARG A 122 -30.91 27.03 14.72
CA ARG A 122 -30.59 26.10 13.64
C ARG A 122 -29.10 26.14 13.24
N LEU A 123 -28.61 27.32 12.92
CA LEU A 123 -27.22 27.51 12.49
C LEU A 123 -26.23 27.21 13.62
N SER A 124 -26.57 27.56 14.85
CA SER A 124 -25.72 27.28 16.02
C SER A 124 -25.64 25.80 16.34
N ILE A 125 -26.76 25.08 16.29
CA ILE A 125 -26.84 23.63 16.48
C ILE A 125 -26.05 22.91 15.38
N PHE A 126 -26.24 23.32 14.14
CA PHE A 126 -25.55 22.74 12.99
C PHE A 126 -24.04 22.97 13.07
N GLY A 127 -23.60 24.19 13.37
CA GLY A 127 -22.20 24.52 13.54
C GLY A 127 -21.55 23.76 14.70
N LEU A 128 -22.23 23.67 15.85
CA LEU A 128 -21.74 22.90 17.01
C LEU A 128 -21.62 21.40 16.71
N MET A 129 -22.58 20.86 15.97
CA MET A 129 -22.55 19.45 15.55
C MET A 129 -21.40 19.17 14.60
N ILE A 130 -21.15 20.06 13.63
CA ILE A 130 -20.00 19.94 12.72
C ILE A 130 -18.70 19.97 13.53
N LEU A 131 -18.57 20.93 14.44
CA LEU A 131 -17.39 21.06 15.29
C LEU A 131 -17.18 19.80 16.15
N PHE A 132 -18.24 19.25 16.72
CA PHE A 132 -18.19 18.01 17.48
C PHE A 132 -17.72 16.83 16.62
N VAL A 133 -18.28 16.66 15.42
CA VAL A 133 -17.90 15.58 14.51
C VAL A 133 -16.45 15.70 14.08
N VAL A 134 -16.00 16.89 13.66
CA VAL A 134 -14.63 17.13 13.21
C VAL A 134 -13.62 16.90 14.35
N TYR A 135 -13.94 17.31 15.56
CA TYR A 135 -13.03 17.21 16.70
C TYR A 135 -13.00 15.82 17.33
N TYR A 136 -14.15 15.18 17.51
CA TYR A 136 -14.25 13.90 18.24
C TYR A 136 -14.31 12.67 17.32
N LEU A 137 -14.74 12.82 16.07
CA LEU A 137 -14.92 11.72 15.14
C LEU A 137 -13.94 11.82 13.96
N GLN A 138 -12.64 11.78 14.24
CA GLN A 138 -11.57 11.91 13.23
C GLN A 138 -11.70 10.92 12.06
N ASP A 139 -12.25 9.71 12.31
CA ASP A 139 -12.53 8.70 11.30
C ASP A 139 -13.97 8.77 10.76
N GLY A 140 -14.74 9.81 11.14
CA GLY A 140 -16.14 10.00 10.79
C GLY A 140 -17.10 9.07 11.54
N ILE A 141 -18.42 9.27 11.31
CA ILE A 141 -19.48 8.52 12.00
C ILE A 141 -19.36 7.01 11.73
N VAL A 142 -19.13 6.62 10.47
CA VAL A 142 -19.02 5.20 10.09
C VAL A 142 -17.74 4.58 10.66
N GLY A 143 -16.63 5.30 10.68
CA GLY A 143 -15.39 4.85 11.32
C GLY A 143 -15.57 4.62 12.83
N PHE A 144 -16.22 5.54 13.51
CA PHE A 144 -16.55 5.42 14.93
C PHE A 144 -17.46 4.21 15.21
N VAL A 145 -18.55 4.04 14.45
CA VAL A 145 -19.45 2.89 14.57
C VAL A 145 -18.69 1.59 14.33
N ARG A 146 -17.86 1.54 13.29
CA ARG A 146 -17.03 0.36 12.99
C ARG A 146 -16.04 0.05 14.12
N SER A 147 -15.39 1.06 14.69
CA SER A 147 -14.48 0.87 15.84
C SER A 147 -15.20 0.36 17.09
N LEU A 148 -16.45 0.77 17.32
CA LEU A 148 -17.28 0.29 18.42
C LEU A 148 -17.61 -1.22 18.26
N PHE A 149 -17.93 -1.64 17.03
CA PHE A 149 -18.17 -3.04 16.70
C PHE A 149 -16.88 -3.87 16.62
N ALA A 150 -15.78 -3.31 16.10
CA ALA A 150 -14.47 -3.97 16.03
C ALA A 150 -13.90 -4.24 17.42
N ARG A 151 -14.04 -3.32 18.37
CA ARG A 151 -13.65 -3.57 19.78
C ARG A 151 -14.42 -4.73 20.43
N ARG A 152 -15.61 -5.06 19.93
CA ARG A 152 -16.36 -6.26 20.32
C ARG A 152 -15.95 -7.52 19.58
N GLY A 153 -15.47 -7.38 18.32
CA GLY A 153 -15.02 -8.50 17.46
C GLY A 153 -13.56 -8.90 17.69
N SER A 154 -12.72 -8.03 18.28
CA SER A 154 -11.29 -8.28 18.49
C SER A 154 -10.96 -9.36 19.55
N ARG A 155 -11.95 -10.01 20.16
CA ARG A 155 -11.78 -11.25 20.92
C ARG A 155 -12.03 -12.53 20.11
N SER A 156 -12.39 -12.43 18.83
CA SER A 156 -12.74 -13.62 18.02
C SER A 156 -12.39 -13.46 16.54
N GLY A 157 -11.27 -12.82 16.24
CA GLY A 157 -10.80 -12.59 14.85
C GLY A 157 -9.30 -12.69 14.71
N MET A 158 -8.61 -13.36 15.63
CA MET A 158 -7.37 -14.03 15.27
C MET A 158 -7.78 -15.09 14.26
N VAL A 159 -7.52 -14.84 12.98
CA VAL A 159 -7.48 -15.91 11.99
C VAL A 159 -6.43 -16.88 12.52
N LYS A 160 -6.89 -17.88 13.28
CA LYS A 160 -6.08 -19.05 13.57
C LYS A 160 -5.84 -19.68 12.20
N THR A 161 -4.72 -19.40 11.61
CA THR A 161 -4.12 -20.19 10.56
C THR A 161 -3.79 -21.56 11.14
N THR A 162 -4.83 -22.39 11.34
CA THR A 162 -4.70 -23.83 11.49
C THR A 162 -4.74 -24.43 10.09
N GLY A 163 -3.74 -24.14 9.33
CA GLY A 163 -3.41 -24.79 8.09
C GLY A 163 -1.92 -24.64 7.93
N THR A 164 -1.20 -25.73 7.96
CA THR A 164 0.16 -25.83 7.43
C THR A 164 0.08 -25.50 5.93
N HIS A 165 -0.01 -24.18 5.63
CA HIS A 165 0.18 -23.71 4.26
C HIS A 165 1.63 -24.02 3.93
N THR A 166 1.84 -24.98 3.06
CA THR A 166 3.18 -25.32 2.55
C THR A 166 3.68 -24.05 1.85
N THR A 167 4.67 -23.43 2.44
CA THR A 167 5.32 -22.18 1.98
C THR A 167 5.79 -22.26 0.51
N LYS A 168 5.89 -23.50 -0.03
CA LYS A 168 6.20 -23.77 -1.44
C LYS A 168 5.13 -23.29 -2.43
N ASP A 169 3.85 -23.30 -2.05
CA ASP A 169 2.76 -22.92 -2.96
C ASP A 169 2.54 -21.39 -3.00
N ALA A 170 3.00 -20.65 -1.98
CA ALA A 170 2.89 -19.20 -1.92
C ALA A 170 3.86 -18.49 -2.89
N LEU A 171 5.03 -19.07 -3.12
CA LEU A 171 6.00 -18.68 -4.14
C LEU A 171 5.89 -19.63 -5.32
N MET A 172 4.84 -19.53 -6.11
CA MET A 172 4.87 -20.06 -7.45
C MET A 172 5.88 -19.23 -8.25
N VAL A 173 7.13 -19.70 -8.24
CA VAL A 173 8.10 -19.26 -9.26
C VAL A 173 7.44 -19.58 -10.59
N ALA A 174 7.20 -18.54 -11.38
CA ALA A 174 6.49 -18.67 -12.65
C ALA A 174 7.07 -19.83 -13.43
N ALA A 175 6.32 -20.94 -13.45
CA ALA A 175 6.69 -22.19 -14.15
C ALA A 175 6.79 -21.99 -15.67
N ASN A 176 6.70 -20.75 -16.13
CA ASN A 176 6.68 -20.36 -17.55
C ASN A 176 7.94 -19.62 -18.00
N THR A 177 9.05 -19.87 -17.34
CA THR A 177 10.34 -19.40 -17.84
C THR A 177 10.92 -20.46 -18.75
N GLY A 178 11.01 -20.13 -20.01
CA GLY A 178 11.76 -20.92 -20.97
C GLY A 178 13.09 -21.35 -20.35
N HIS A 179 13.38 -22.61 -20.49
CA HIS A 179 14.48 -23.45 -20.01
C HIS A 179 15.86 -22.80 -19.77
N ILE A 180 15.95 -21.80 -18.87
CA ILE A 180 17.25 -21.33 -18.39
C ILE A 180 17.59 -22.16 -17.16
N ALA A 181 18.64 -22.99 -17.23
CA ALA A 181 19.12 -23.80 -16.11
C ALA A 181 19.76 -22.92 -15.03
N GLU A 182 19.81 -23.41 -13.78
CA GLU A 182 20.60 -22.75 -12.73
C GLU A 182 22.06 -22.56 -13.17
N GLY A 183 22.61 -21.39 -12.88
CA GLY A 183 23.97 -21.02 -13.25
C GLY A 183 24.16 -20.48 -14.67
N GLN A 184 23.11 -20.47 -15.52
CA GLN A 184 23.14 -19.75 -16.80
C GLN A 184 22.78 -18.28 -16.60
N ASP A 185 23.20 -17.43 -17.54
CA ASP A 185 22.90 -16.01 -17.48
C ASP A 185 21.41 -15.74 -17.63
N LEU A 186 20.80 -15.17 -16.58
CA LEU A 186 19.41 -14.72 -16.56
C LEU A 186 19.27 -13.31 -17.13
N LEU A 187 20.22 -12.41 -16.77
CA LEU A 187 20.28 -11.05 -17.28
C LEU A 187 21.68 -10.79 -17.84
N VAL A 188 21.70 -10.24 -19.05
CA VAL A 188 22.93 -9.86 -19.76
C VAL A 188 22.79 -8.41 -20.24
N ALA A 189 23.62 -7.55 -19.71
CA ALA A 189 23.79 -6.17 -20.20
C ALA A 189 25.15 -6.06 -20.88
N ARG A 190 25.18 -5.49 -22.11
CA ARG A 190 26.41 -5.33 -22.89
C ARG A 190 26.55 -3.89 -23.33
N ASP A 191 27.75 -3.32 -23.13
CA ASP A 191 28.14 -1.97 -23.56
C ASP A 191 27.11 -0.90 -23.15
N VAL A 192 26.52 -1.02 -21.96
CA VAL A 192 25.45 -0.10 -21.52
C VAL A 192 26.03 1.28 -21.29
N LEU A 193 25.57 2.23 -22.10
CA LEU A 193 25.88 3.65 -22.01
C LEU A 193 24.63 4.41 -21.56
N MET A 194 24.76 5.25 -20.52
CA MET A 194 23.74 6.21 -20.12
C MET A 194 24.35 7.58 -19.94
N GLN A 195 23.90 8.53 -20.74
CA GLN A 195 24.45 9.89 -20.78
C GLN A 195 23.35 10.91 -20.48
N PHE A 196 23.62 11.81 -19.54
CA PHE A 196 22.78 12.97 -19.21
C PHE A 196 23.53 14.25 -19.62
N GLY A 197 23.15 14.85 -20.76
CA GLY A 197 23.91 15.96 -21.31
C GLY A 197 25.38 15.59 -21.56
N GLY A 198 26.32 16.22 -20.87
CA GLY A 198 27.76 15.93 -20.98
C GLY A 198 28.26 14.82 -20.05
N LEU A 199 27.46 14.38 -19.05
CA LEU A 199 27.85 13.40 -18.05
C LEU A 199 27.48 11.97 -18.48
N LYS A 200 28.49 11.11 -18.59
CA LYS A 200 28.28 9.65 -18.75
C LYS A 200 28.12 9.00 -17.40
N ALA A 201 26.86 8.78 -17.01
CA ALA A 201 26.54 8.12 -15.74
C ALA A 201 26.79 6.61 -15.76
N LEU A 202 26.69 5.98 -16.95
CA LEU A 202 27.19 4.64 -17.25
C LEU A 202 27.99 4.74 -18.55
N ASN A 203 29.14 4.11 -18.59
CA ASN A 203 30.07 4.16 -19.73
C ASN A 203 30.53 2.76 -20.09
N GLN A 204 29.84 2.12 -21.03
CA GLN A 204 30.13 0.80 -21.57
C GLN A 204 30.19 -0.28 -20.44
N VAL A 205 29.11 -0.35 -19.64
CA VAL A 205 29.04 -1.30 -18.54
C VAL A 205 28.51 -2.64 -19.03
N ASP A 206 29.26 -3.69 -18.79
CA ASP A 206 28.84 -5.09 -18.99
C ASP A 206 28.47 -5.71 -17.65
N LEU A 207 27.31 -6.38 -17.61
CA LEU A 207 26.83 -7.07 -16.40
C LEU A 207 26.20 -8.41 -16.77
N HIS A 208 26.66 -9.47 -16.13
CA HIS A 208 26.16 -10.85 -16.30
C HIS A 208 25.63 -11.37 -14.99
N ILE A 209 24.33 -11.61 -14.93
CA ILE A 209 23.65 -12.10 -13.71
C ILE A 209 23.21 -13.54 -13.93
N LYS A 210 23.78 -14.44 -13.16
CA LYS A 210 23.45 -15.87 -13.21
C LYS A 210 22.17 -16.18 -12.45
N ARG A 211 21.36 -17.08 -12.98
CA ARG A 211 20.12 -17.52 -12.35
C ARG A 211 20.39 -18.20 -11.02
N GLY A 212 19.57 -17.90 -10.01
CA GLY A 212 19.64 -18.49 -8.67
C GLY A 212 20.77 -17.96 -7.79
N THR A 213 21.39 -16.84 -8.16
CA THR A 213 22.49 -16.21 -7.39
C THR A 213 22.08 -14.89 -6.78
N ILE A 214 22.81 -14.48 -5.76
CA ILE A 214 22.79 -13.12 -5.21
C ILE A 214 24.00 -12.37 -5.75
N HIS A 215 23.75 -11.40 -6.62
CA HIS A 215 24.78 -10.56 -7.25
C HIS A 215 24.84 -9.19 -6.58
N GLY A 216 25.96 -8.86 -5.95
CA GLY A 216 26.20 -7.54 -5.36
C GLY A 216 26.59 -6.53 -6.44
N LEU A 217 26.00 -5.34 -6.44
CA LEU A 217 26.42 -4.21 -7.25
C LEU A 217 26.84 -3.08 -6.32
N ILE A 218 28.15 -2.88 -6.17
CA ILE A 218 28.71 -1.95 -5.19
C ILE A 218 29.53 -0.85 -5.88
N GLY A 219 30.00 0.11 -5.10
CA GLY A 219 30.84 1.22 -5.57
C GLY A 219 30.58 2.50 -4.78
N PRO A 220 31.45 3.51 -4.90
CA PRO A 220 31.28 4.80 -4.23
C PRO A 220 29.98 5.52 -4.62
N ASN A 221 29.64 6.59 -3.89
CA ASN A 221 28.51 7.44 -4.26
C ASN A 221 28.78 8.11 -5.63
N GLY A 222 27.77 8.11 -6.50
CA GLY A 222 27.90 8.62 -7.86
C GLY A 222 28.54 7.65 -8.87
N SER A 223 28.88 6.42 -8.49
CA SER A 223 29.48 5.43 -9.41
C SER A 223 28.56 4.88 -10.49
N GLY A 224 27.23 5.18 -10.45
CA GLY A 224 26.27 4.75 -11.46
C GLY A 224 25.32 3.62 -11.05
N LYS A 225 25.41 3.08 -9.82
CA LYS A 225 24.56 1.96 -9.33
C LYS A 225 23.06 2.20 -9.50
N SER A 226 22.56 3.32 -8.97
CA SER A 226 21.13 3.66 -9.08
C SER A 226 20.72 3.95 -10.53
N THR A 227 21.65 4.47 -11.35
CA THR A 227 21.42 4.64 -12.79
C THR A 227 21.27 3.29 -13.49
N MET A 228 22.13 2.31 -13.16
CA MET A 228 22.00 0.94 -13.69
C MET A 228 20.65 0.33 -13.30
N MET A 229 20.25 0.44 -12.02
CA MET A 229 18.93 -0.03 -11.58
C MET A 229 17.77 0.61 -12.34
N ASN A 230 17.85 1.93 -12.60
CA ASN A 230 16.83 2.65 -13.34
C ASN A 230 16.79 2.21 -14.83
N VAL A 231 17.93 1.89 -15.40
CA VAL A 231 18.02 1.34 -16.76
C VAL A 231 17.44 -0.08 -16.82
N LEU A 232 17.80 -0.97 -15.87
CA LEU A 232 17.29 -2.33 -15.80
C LEU A 232 15.76 -2.39 -15.58
N THR A 233 15.18 -1.39 -14.94
CA THR A 233 13.74 -1.28 -14.67
C THR A 233 12.98 -0.44 -15.69
N GLY A 234 13.65 0.07 -16.75
CA GLY A 234 13.03 0.86 -17.82
C GLY A 234 12.56 2.25 -17.39
N ILE A 235 13.04 2.74 -16.23
CA ILE A 235 12.85 4.15 -15.82
C ILE A 235 13.68 5.05 -16.71
N TYR A 236 14.90 4.59 -17.07
CA TYR A 236 15.75 5.26 -18.05
C TYR A 236 15.96 4.37 -19.26
N LEU A 237 15.85 4.96 -20.45
CA LEU A 237 16.23 4.32 -21.70
C LEU A 237 17.74 4.52 -21.88
N PRO A 238 18.55 3.46 -22.02
CA PRO A 238 19.99 3.60 -22.22
C PRO A 238 20.27 4.34 -23.54
N THR A 239 21.32 5.14 -23.55
CA THR A 239 21.76 5.89 -24.75
C THR A 239 22.31 4.95 -25.83
N ALA A 240 22.98 3.87 -25.40
CA ALA A 240 23.50 2.81 -26.27
C ALA A 240 23.68 1.51 -25.47
N GLY A 241 23.96 0.41 -26.15
CA GLY A 241 24.12 -0.91 -25.56
C GLY A 241 22.84 -1.75 -25.64
N SER A 242 22.92 -2.97 -25.13
CA SER A 242 21.80 -3.93 -25.12
C SER A 242 21.61 -4.53 -23.74
N ILE A 243 20.37 -4.85 -23.42
CA ILE A 243 20.00 -5.53 -22.17
C ILE A 243 19.02 -6.63 -22.52
N GLU A 244 19.39 -7.84 -22.16
CA GLU A 244 18.58 -9.05 -22.36
C GLU A 244 18.23 -9.67 -21.01
N PHE A 245 16.97 -10.04 -20.83
CA PHE A 245 16.47 -10.74 -19.67
C PHE A 245 15.72 -12.00 -20.12
N ALA A 246 16.13 -13.15 -19.63
CA ALA A 246 15.58 -14.44 -20.04
C ALA A 246 15.48 -14.60 -21.58
N GLY A 247 16.52 -14.15 -22.31
CA GLY A 247 16.60 -14.19 -23.76
C GLY A 247 15.71 -13.17 -24.49
N ARG A 248 15.14 -12.18 -23.80
CA ARG A 248 14.29 -11.14 -24.38
C ARG A 248 14.91 -9.76 -24.13
N THR A 249 14.94 -8.91 -25.16
CA THR A 249 15.43 -7.54 -25.00
C THR A 249 14.51 -6.72 -24.09
N LEU A 250 15.12 -5.93 -23.21
CA LEU A 250 14.43 -4.98 -22.32
C LEU A 250 14.43 -3.55 -22.88
N VAL A 251 15.39 -3.21 -23.76
CA VAL A 251 15.52 -1.85 -24.29
C VAL A 251 14.27 -1.47 -25.06
N GLY A 252 13.71 -0.30 -24.71
CA GLY A 252 12.48 0.23 -25.33
C GLY A 252 11.18 -0.30 -24.77
N ARG A 253 11.21 -1.20 -23.77
CA ARG A 253 10.01 -1.64 -23.04
C ARG A 253 9.65 -0.65 -21.94
N THR A 254 8.35 -0.59 -21.61
CA THR A 254 7.89 0.20 -20.47
C THR A 254 8.26 -0.47 -19.15
N SER A 255 8.37 0.29 -18.05
CA SER A 255 8.63 -0.27 -16.72
C SER A 255 7.55 -1.31 -16.30
N ALA A 256 6.30 -1.11 -16.73
CA ALA A 256 5.23 -2.08 -16.49
C ALA A 256 5.47 -3.41 -17.22
N ASP A 257 5.87 -3.36 -18.52
CA ASP A 257 6.18 -4.57 -19.28
C ASP A 257 7.39 -5.31 -18.70
N ILE A 258 8.38 -4.57 -18.21
CA ILE A 258 9.57 -5.13 -17.56
C ILE A 258 9.19 -5.81 -16.25
N ALA A 259 8.35 -5.17 -15.43
CA ALA A 259 7.85 -5.77 -14.20
C ALA A 259 7.06 -7.07 -14.48
N LEU A 260 6.15 -7.04 -15.46
CA LEU A 260 5.38 -8.23 -15.89
C LEU A 260 6.25 -9.31 -16.53
N SER A 261 7.45 -8.97 -17.03
CA SER A 261 8.39 -10.00 -17.53
C SER A 261 9.10 -10.76 -16.41
N GLY A 262 8.94 -10.35 -15.15
CA GLY A 262 9.48 -11.03 -13.98
C GLY A 262 10.64 -10.29 -13.30
N ILE A 263 10.75 -8.97 -13.44
CA ILE A 263 11.71 -8.14 -12.72
C ILE A 263 10.97 -7.29 -11.69
N ALA A 264 11.19 -7.53 -10.40
CA ALA A 264 10.67 -6.68 -9.34
C ALA A 264 11.78 -5.85 -8.69
N ARG A 265 11.43 -4.68 -8.16
CA ARG A 265 12.36 -3.79 -7.46
C ARG A 265 11.75 -3.24 -6.18
N THR A 266 12.55 -3.19 -5.11
CA THR A 266 12.31 -2.34 -3.96
C THR A 266 13.01 -1.00 -4.17
N PHE A 267 12.54 0.06 -3.50
CA PHE A 267 13.14 1.39 -3.61
C PHE A 267 13.96 1.71 -2.36
N GLN A 268 14.92 2.63 -2.48
CA GLN A 268 15.75 3.08 -1.37
C GLN A 268 14.92 3.58 -0.18
N ASN A 269 13.89 4.37 -0.44
CA ASN A 269 12.91 4.77 0.56
C ASN A 269 11.72 3.82 0.54
N VAL A 270 11.25 3.40 1.69
CA VAL A 270 10.08 2.53 1.83
C VAL A 270 8.84 3.18 1.22
N GLN A 271 8.29 2.55 0.20
CA GLN A 271 7.14 3.04 -0.58
C GLN A 271 5.89 2.19 -0.29
N LEU A 272 5.45 2.14 0.96
CA LEU A 272 4.24 1.42 1.37
C LEU A 272 3.01 2.33 1.38
N PHE A 273 1.85 1.75 1.14
CA PHE A 273 0.57 2.41 1.38
C PHE A 273 0.29 2.41 2.88
N GLY A 274 0.68 3.47 3.57
CA GLY A 274 0.70 3.53 5.04
C GLY A 274 -0.64 3.29 5.72
N GLU A 275 -1.76 3.67 5.07
CA GLU A 275 -3.12 3.49 5.59
C GLU A 275 -3.74 2.12 5.23
N MET A 276 -3.05 1.32 4.42
CA MET A 276 -3.42 -0.07 4.13
C MET A 276 -2.76 -1.02 5.12
N THR A 277 -3.42 -2.15 5.39
CA THR A 277 -2.83 -3.22 6.20
C THR A 277 -1.65 -3.87 5.47
N ALA A 278 -0.83 -4.62 6.21
CA ALA A 278 0.26 -5.39 5.63
C ALA A 278 -0.25 -6.33 4.52
N LEU A 279 -1.36 -7.04 4.77
CA LEU A 279 -1.99 -7.91 3.77
C LEU A 279 -2.44 -7.13 2.54
N GLN A 280 -3.09 -6.00 2.71
CA GLN A 280 -3.54 -5.17 1.58
C GLN A 280 -2.38 -4.64 0.74
N ASN A 281 -1.24 -4.28 1.37
CA ASN A 281 -0.04 -3.89 0.64
C ASN A 281 0.48 -5.01 -0.26
N VAL A 282 0.51 -6.25 0.23
CA VAL A 282 0.91 -7.42 -0.58
C VAL A 282 -0.10 -7.70 -1.69
N GLN A 283 -1.41 -7.57 -1.41
CA GLN A 283 -2.46 -7.74 -2.43
C GLN A 283 -2.35 -6.74 -3.59
N VAL A 284 -1.85 -5.51 -3.35
CA VAL A 284 -1.55 -4.57 -4.45
C VAL A 284 -0.52 -5.17 -5.42
N GLY A 285 0.50 -5.88 -4.93
CA GLY A 285 1.46 -6.59 -5.78
C GLY A 285 0.83 -7.73 -6.59
N LEU A 286 -0.21 -8.37 -6.07
CA LEU A 286 -0.95 -9.45 -6.75
C LEU A 286 -1.92 -8.95 -7.83
N HIS A 287 -2.09 -7.63 -8.01
CA HIS A 287 -3.09 -7.08 -8.91
C HIS A 287 -2.96 -7.57 -10.38
N HIS A 288 -1.76 -7.86 -10.83
CA HIS A 288 -1.50 -8.37 -12.18
C HIS A 288 -2.15 -9.73 -12.46
N SER A 289 -2.46 -10.52 -11.42
CA SER A 289 -3.09 -11.84 -11.54
C SER A 289 -4.63 -11.78 -11.65
N PHE A 290 -5.24 -10.60 -11.44
CA PHE A 290 -6.68 -10.43 -11.54
C PHE A 290 -7.09 -10.28 -13.00
N ALA A 291 -8.06 -11.09 -13.41
CA ALA A 291 -8.69 -11.00 -14.71
C ALA A 291 -10.12 -10.41 -14.65
N SER A 292 -10.62 -10.11 -13.44
CA SER A 292 -11.91 -9.47 -13.23
C SER A 292 -11.89 -8.02 -13.71
N ASN A 293 -12.95 -7.60 -14.40
CA ASN A 293 -13.13 -6.24 -14.89
C ASN A 293 -13.91 -5.39 -13.87
N ILE A 294 -14.10 -4.09 -14.19
CA ILE A 294 -14.81 -3.13 -13.33
C ILE A 294 -16.24 -3.58 -12.99
N VAL A 295 -16.93 -4.27 -13.92
CA VAL A 295 -18.29 -4.76 -13.73
C VAL A 295 -18.29 -5.93 -12.73
N ASP A 296 -17.34 -6.85 -12.87
CA ASP A 296 -17.18 -7.96 -11.93
C ASP A 296 -16.94 -7.49 -10.51
N VAL A 297 -16.07 -6.48 -10.35
CA VAL A 297 -15.77 -5.85 -9.05
C VAL A 297 -16.99 -5.16 -8.47
N THR A 298 -17.75 -4.41 -9.30
CA THR A 298 -18.92 -3.64 -8.84
C THR A 298 -20.05 -4.56 -8.42
N LEU A 299 -20.32 -5.62 -9.19
CA LEU A 299 -21.40 -6.57 -8.94
C LEU A 299 -21.00 -7.73 -8.01
N HIS A 300 -19.74 -7.78 -7.55
CA HIS A 300 -19.21 -8.85 -6.70
C HIS A 300 -19.51 -10.24 -7.27
N THR A 301 -19.23 -10.42 -8.57
CA THR A 301 -19.49 -11.69 -9.25
C THR A 301 -18.78 -12.87 -8.59
N PRO A 302 -19.22 -14.11 -8.81
CA PRO A 302 -18.53 -15.28 -8.28
C PRO A 302 -17.07 -15.41 -8.73
N ARG A 303 -16.72 -14.86 -9.91
CA ARG A 303 -15.34 -14.77 -10.41
C ARG A 303 -14.51 -13.87 -9.53
N TYR A 304 -14.96 -12.63 -9.33
CA TYR A 304 -14.28 -11.67 -8.46
C TYR A 304 -14.07 -12.21 -7.04
N ARG A 305 -15.12 -12.84 -6.44
CA ARG A 305 -15.01 -13.40 -5.08
C ARG A 305 -13.98 -14.52 -4.97
N ARG A 306 -13.82 -15.35 -6.02
CA ARG A 306 -12.78 -16.39 -6.05
C ARG A 306 -11.38 -15.80 -6.17
N GLU A 307 -11.19 -14.82 -7.05
CA GLU A 307 -9.92 -14.13 -7.23
C GLU A 307 -9.52 -13.39 -5.95
N GLU A 308 -10.47 -12.72 -5.29
CA GLU A 308 -10.26 -12.04 -4.01
C GLU A 308 -9.82 -13.04 -2.92
N ALA A 309 -10.53 -14.15 -2.78
CA ALA A 309 -10.18 -15.18 -1.81
C ALA A 309 -8.79 -15.78 -2.06
N ALA A 310 -8.46 -16.08 -3.32
CA ALA A 310 -7.14 -16.58 -3.70
C ALA A 310 -6.03 -15.54 -3.43
N SER A 311 -6.30 -14.25 -3.67
CA SER A 311 -5.34 -13.18 -3.37
C SER A 311 -5.08 -13.02 -1.88
N VAL A 312 -6.12 -13.18 -1.05
CA VAL A 312 -5.96 -13.17 0.42
C VAL A 312 -5.09 -14.34 0.87
N GLU A 313 -5.39 -15.55 0.42
CA GLU A 313 -4.64 -16.75 0.78
C GLU A 313 -3.17 -16.64 0.38
N ARG A 314 -2.91 -16.23 -0.86
CA ARG A 314 -1.57 -16.04 -1.37
C ARG A 314 -0.83 -14.90 -0.65
N GLY A 315 -1.53 -13.79 -0.39
CA GLY A 315 -0.99 -12.66 0.37
C GLY A 315 -0.57 -13.06 1.78
N LEU A 316 -1.38 -13.86 2.48
CA LEU A 316 -1.04 -14.39 3.80
C LEU A 316 0.18 -15.33 3.74
N GLY A 317 0.30 -16.16 2.71
CA GLY A 317 1.48 -17.00 2.50
C GLY A 317 2.77 -16.19 2.29
N LEU A 318 2.72 -15.07 1.54
CA LEU A 318 3.87 -14.18 1.35
C LEU A 318 4.23 -13.42 2.63
N ILE A 319 3.24 -13.01 3.42
CA ILE A 319 3.44 -12.39 4.73
C ILE A 319 4.11 -13.38 5.70
N ASP A 320 3.65 -14.62 5.72
CA ASP A 320 4.25 -15.70 6.51
C ASP A 320 5.69 -15.99 6.07
N PHE A 321 5.93 -15.97 4.76
CA PHE A 321 7.26 -16.18 4.20
C PHE A 321 8.30 -15.18 4.74
N VAL A 322 7.91 -13.90 4.92
CA VAL A 322 8.78 -12.85 5.47
C VAL A 322 8.67 -12.70 6.99
N GLY A 323 7.93 -13.58 7.68
CA GLY A 323 7.83 -13.59 9.14
C GLY A 323 6.95 -12.47 9.73
N LEU A 324 5.90 -12.05 9.01
CA LEU A 324 4.99 -10.98 9.43
C LEU A 324 3.56 -11.47 9.71
N SER A 325 3.35 -12.77 9.96
CA SER A 325 2.02 -13.38 10.12
C SER A 325 1.16 -12.70 11.18
N ASP A 326 1.75 -12.36 12.34
CA ASP A 326 1.05 -11.71 13.44
C ASP A 326 0.66 -10.24 13.13
N LEU A 327 1.28 -9.65 12.12
CA LEU A 327 1.12 -8.25 11.73
C LEU A 327 0.30 -8.08 10.44
N ALA A 328 -0.27 -9.15 9.89
CA ALA A 328 -1.00 -9.13 8.62
C ALA A 328 -2.17 -8.12 8.59
N GLY A 329 -2.83 -7.90 9.71
CA GLY A 329 -3.94 -6.97 9.88
C GLY A 329 -3.55 -5.56 10.31
N GLU A 330 -2.27 -5.30 10.63
CA GLU A 330 -1.80 -3.99 11.08
C GLU A 330 -1.63 -3.04 9.90
N GLU A 331 -1.92 -1.75 10.10
CA GLU A 331 -1.63 -0.72 9.11
C GLU A 331 -0.12 -0.57 8.92
N ALA A 332 0.34 -0.49 7.67
CA ALA A 332 1.77 -0.48 7.35
C ALA A 332 2.55 0.65 8.04
N ARG A 333 1.93 1.82 8.24
CA ARG A 333 2.54 2.95 8.97
C ARG A 333 2.82 2.67 10.45
N ASN A 334 2.11 1.71 11.05
CA ASN A 334 2.26 1.34 12.47
C ASN A 334 3.35 0.28 12.68
N LEU A 335 3.87 -0.30 11.61
CA LEU A 335 4.92 -1.29 11.68
C LEU A 335 6.28 -0.64 12.03
N PRO A 336 7.13 -1.28 12.84
CA PRO A 336 8.53 -0.88 12.96
C PRO A 336 9.24 -0.83 11.60
N TYR A 337 10.22 0.05 11.44
CA TYR A 337 10.87 0.29 10.15
C TYR A 337 11.46 -0.98 9.52
N GLY A 338 12.12 -1.84 10.30
CA GLY A 338 12.61 -3.14 9.82
C GLY A 338 11.50 -4.04 9.26
N LYS A 339 10.32 -4.04 9.91
CA LYS A 339 9.15 -4.81 9.43
C LYS A 339 8.53 -4.20 8.18
N GLN A 340 8.58 -2.88 8.02
CA GLN A 340 8.17 -2.22 6.78
C GLN A 340 9.06 -2.65 5.59
N ARG A 341 10.37 -2.78 5.79
CA ARG A 341 11.30 -3.31 4.76
C ARG A 341 10.95 -4.74 4.36
N LEU A 342 10.66 -5.62 5.32
CA LEU A 342 10.24 -6.99 5.02
C LEU A 342 8.91 -7.02 4.26
N LEU A 343 7.96 -6.13 4.61
CA LEU A 343 6.69 -6.00 3.91
C LEU A 343 6.89 -5.52 2.46
N GLU A 344 7.83 -4.61 2.22
CA GLU A 344 8.17 -4.16 0.87
C GLU A 344 8.70 -5.33 0.01
N ILE A 345 9.54 -6.18 0.58
CA ILE A 345 10.01 -7.42 -0.08
C ILE A 345 8.83 -8.36 -0.35
N ALA A 346 7.93 -8.58 0.61
CA ALA A 346 6.76 -9.43 0.41
C ALA A 346 5.87 -8.92 -0.73
N ARG A 347 5.68 -7.60 -0.84
CA ARG A 347 4.94 -6.97 -1.94
C ARG A 347 5.66 -7.13 -3.29
N ALA A 348 6.99 -7.04 -3.32
CA ALA A 348 7.76 -7.26 -4.53
C ALA A 348 7.70 -8.74 -4.97
N LEU A 349 7.74 -9.69 -4.03
CA LEU A 349 7.57 -11.12 -4.29
C LEU A 349 6.17 -11.47 -4.84
N ALA A 350 5.16 -10.66 -4.54
CA ALA A 350 3.81 -10.84 -5.07
C ALA A 350 3.72 -10.71 -6.60
N LEU A 351 4.72 -10.09 -7.25
CA LEU A 351 4.82 -10.01 -8.72
C LEU A 351 5.36 -11.30 -9.37
N ASP A 352 5.66 -12.35 -8.59
CA ASP A 352 6.30 -13.59 -9.06
C ASP A 352 7.61 -13.34 -9.82
N PRO A 353 8.55 -12.60 -9.24
CA PRO A 353 9.75 -12.21 -9.95
C PRO A 353 10.71 -13.39 -10.11
N GLN A 354 11.40 -13.41 -11.25
CA GLN A 354 12.60 -14.25 -11.46
C GLN A 354 13.85 -13.50 -11.02
N LEU A 355 13.79 -12.15 -11.07
CA LEU A 355 14.86 -11.25 -10.66
C LEU A 355 14.30 -10.21 -9.71
N LEU A 356 14.84 -10.16 -8.50
CA LEU A 356 14.51 -9.17 -7.47
C LEU A 356 15.67 -8.19 -7.31
N LEU A 357 15.39 -6.91 -7.51
CA LEU A 357 16.34 -5.83 -7.36
C LEU A 357 16.13 -5.17 -5.99
N LEU A 358 17.12 -5.25 -5.12
CA LEU A 358 17.12 -4.67 -3.78
C LEU A 358 18.06 -3.46 -3.73
N ASP A 359 17.50 -2.29 -3.46
CA ASP A 359 18.21 -1.01 -3.45
C ASP A 359 18.41 -0.53 -2.00
N GLU A 360 19.61 -0.74 -1.44
CA GLU A 360 20.03 -0.41 -0.08
C GLU A 360 19.03 -0.89 1.00
N PRO A 361 18.65 -2.18 1.01
CA PRO A 361 17.61 -2.66 1.90
C PRO A 361 18.01 -2.63 3.38
N ALA A 362 19.30 -2.60 3.73
CA ALA A 362 19.79 -2.52 5.11
C ALA A 362 19.90 -1.07 5.63
N ALA A 363 19.67 -0.05 4.79
CA ALA A 363 19.80 1.34 5.21
C ALA A 363 18.84 1.69 6.36
N GLY A 364 19.39 2.23 7.46
CA GLY A 364 18.62 2.65 8.64
C GLY A 364 18.10 1.51 9.52
N LEU A 365 18.50 0.25 9.27
CA LEU A 365 18.12 -0.89 10.08
C LEU A 365 19.05 -1.07 11.30
N THR A 366 18.52 -1.68 12.35
CA THR A 366 19.32 -2.13 13.50
C THR A 366 20.04 -3.44 13.16
N ALA A 367 21.10 -3.79 13.90
CA ALA A 367 21.85 -5.02 13.68
C ALA A 367 20.98 -6.31 13.75
N PRO A 368 19.98 -6.43 14.65
CA PRO A 368 19.04 -7.55 14.61
C PRO A 368 18.18 -7.58 13.35
N ASP A 369 17.66 -6.41 12.89
CA ASP A 369 16.83 -6.32 11.68
C ASP A 369 17.64 -6.69 10.43
N ILE A 370 18.92 -6.30 10.36
CA ILE A 370 19.84 -6.68 9.27
C ILE A 370 19.99 -8.20 9.21
N LYS A 371 20.17 -8.88 10.34
CA LYS A 371 20.28 -10.35 10.38
C LYS A 371 19.00 -11.03 9.88
N GLU A 372 17.85 -10.51 10.30
CA GLU A 372 16.56 -11.01 9.84
C GLU A 372 16.41 -10.80 8.32
N LEU A 373 16.71 -9.60 7.82
CA LEU A 373 16.70 -9.28 6.39
C LEU A 373 17.60 -10.22 5.59
N MET A 374 18.84 -10.44 6.04
CA MET A 374 19.80 -11.36 5.37
C MET A 374 19.26 -12.79 5.31
N THR A 375 18.58 -13.24 6.35
CA THR A 375 17.92 -14.55 6.39
C THR A 375 16.82 -14.65 5.33
N ILE A 376 16.00 -13.59 5.20
CA ILE A 376 14.94 -13.53 4.17
C ILE A 376 15.56 -13.46 2.77
N ILE A 377 16.59 -12.67 2.52
CA ILE A 377 17.28 -12.60 1.23
C ILE A 377 17.80 -13.98 0.79
N ARG A 378 18.46 -14.72 1.68
CA ARG A 378 18.92 -16.10 1.39
C ARG A 378 17.73 -17.02 1.10
N LYS A 379 16.68 -16.94 1.92
CA LYS A 379 15.45 -17.73 1.73
C LYS A 379 14.81 -17.46 0.37
N VAL A 380 14.78 -16.20 -0.09
CA VAL A 380 14.28 -15.82 -1.43
C VAL A 380 15.13 -16.47 -2.53
N ARG A 381 16.47 -16.39 -2.44
CA ARG A 381 17.36 -17.07 -3.39
C ARG A 381 17.14 -18.57 -3.40
N ASP A 382 17.04 -19.20 -2.24
CA ASP A 382 16.89 -20.64 -2.09
C ASP A 382 15.55 -21.16 -2.70
N HIS A 383 14.59 -20.25 -2.93
CA HIS A 383 13.38 -20.53 -3.70
C HIS A 383 13.54 -20.27 -5.20
N GLY A 384 14.79 -20.08 -5.69
CA GLY A 384 15.12 -19.96 -7.12
C GLY A 384 14.99 -18.55 -7.69
N ILE A 385 14.76 -17.52 -6.87
CA ILE A 385 14.69 -16.12 -7.30
C ILE A 385 16.10 -15.54 -7.30
N THR A 386 16.52 -14.98 -8.43
CA THR A 386 17.80 -14.29 -8.57
C THR A 386 17.71 -12.90 -7.94
N ILE A 387 18.78 -12.45 -7.32
CA ILE A 387 18.79 -11.16 -6.61
C ILE A 387 19.95 -10.31 -7.10
N ILE A 388 19.68 -9.04 -7.41
CA ILE A 388 20.71 -7.98 -7.47
C ILE A 388 20.57 -7.14 -6.22
N LEU A 389 21.67 -7.03 -5.46
CA LEU A 389 21.71 -6.31 -4.21
C LEU A 389 22.66 -5.11 -4.33
N ILE A 390 22.11 -3.89 -4.18
CA ILE A 390 22.92 -2.70 -3.94
C ILE A 390 23.03 -2.48 -2.45
N GLU A 391 24.23 -2.39 -1.92
CA GLU A 391 24.50 -2.13 -0.51
C GLU A 391 25.80 -1.34 -0.29
N HIS A 392 25.81 -0.57 0.79
CA HIS A 392 27.01 0.12 1.28
C HIS A 392 27.64 -0.58 2.48
N HIS A 393 26.86 -1.43 3.15
CA HIS A 393 27.35 -2.24 4.27
C HIS A 393 28.11 -3.45 3.74
N MET A 394 29.46 -3.36 3.75
CA MET A 394 30.30 -4.43 3.23
C MET A 394 30.08 -5.76 3.94
N ASP A 395 29.81 -5.76 5.24
CA ASP A 395 29.51 -6.98 6.00
C ASP A 395 28.28 -7.72 5.43
N VAL A 396 27.27 -6.99 4.97
CA VAL A 396 26.08 -7.57 4.32
C VAL A 396 26.47 -8.17 2.98
N VAL A 397 27.17 -7.42 2.13
CA VAL A 397 27.61 -7.87 0.80
C VAL A 397 28.46 -9.14 0.91
N MET A 398 29.48 -9.11 1.78
CA MET A 398 30.42 -10.22 1.98
C MET A 398 29.74 -11.49 2.50
N SER A 399 28.63 -11.33 3.25
CA SER A 399 27.95 -12.47 3.89
C SER A 399 26.89 -13.13 3.02
N VAL A 400 26.30 -12.42 2.04
CA VAL A 400 25.15 -12.94 1.27
C VAL A 400 25.40 -13.07 -0.23
N CYS A 401 26.32 -12.28 -0.81
CA CYS A 401 26.52 -12.28 -2.25
C CYS A 401 27.40 -13.45 -2.72
N ASP A 402 27.02 -14.06 -3.84
CA ASP A 402 27.79 -15.09 -4.51
C ASP A 402 28.87 -14.47 -5.41
N THR A 403 28.53 -13.35 -6.06
CA THR A 403 29.41 -12.56 -6.95
C THR A 403 29.15 -11.07 -6.71
N VAL A 404 30.16 -10.26 -6.90
CA VAL A 404 30.10 -8.81 -6.74
C VAL A 404 30.68 -8.11 -7.95
N SER A 405 29.97 -7.15 -8.53
CA SER A 405 30.48 -6.20 -9.51
C SER A 405 30.67 -4.83 -8.87
N VAL A 406 31.79 -4.20 -9.14
CA VAL A 406 32.14 -2.88 -8.60
C VAL A 406 32.09 -1.84 -9.71
N LEU A 407 31.29 -0.79 -9.50
CA LEU A 407 31.23 0.37 -10.38
C LEU A 407 32.00 1.53 -9.77
N ASP A 408 32.76 2.23 -10.62
CA ASP A 408 33.38 3.49 -10.30
C ASP A 408 33.28 4.43 -11.51
N PHE A 409 32.90 5.70 -11.31
CA PHE A 409 32.67 6.70 -12.35
C PHE A 409 31.93 6.16 -13.60
N GLY A 410 30.91 5.33 -13.40
CA GLY A 410 30.10 4.74 -14.46
C GLY A 410 30.74 3.59 -15.21
N GLN A 411 31.87 3.04 -14.76
CA GLN A 411 32.56 1.90 -15.34
C GLN A 411 32.65 0.73 -14.36
N LYS A 412 32.64 -0.51 -14.87
CA LYS A 412 32.90 -1.68 -14.06
C LYS A 412 34.42 -1.86 -13.91
N ILE A 413 34.91 -1.71 -12.69
CA ILE A 413 36.35 -1.80 -12.38
C ILE A 413 36.79 -3.17 -11.90
N ALA A 414 35.86 -3.95 -11.29
CA ALA A 414 36.15 -5.30 -10.81
C ALA A 414 34.88 -6.16 -10.81
N GLU A 415 35.04 -7.49 -10.92
CA GLU A 415 33.99 -8.48 -10.74
C GLU A 415 34.61 -9.79 -10.25
N GLY A 416 34.02 -10.40 -9.22
CA GLY A 416 34.51 -11.64 -8.66
C GLY A 416 33.74 -12.05 -7.41
N LYS A 417 34.28 -13.03 -6.70
CA LYS A 417 33.76 -13.40 -5.38
C LYS A 417 34.01 -12.26 -4.39
N PRO A 418 33.14 -12.10 -3.36
CA PRO A 418 33.28 -11.02 -2.39
C PRO A 418 34.71 -10.86 -1.84
N ALA A 419 35.37 -11.97 -1.44
CA ALA A 419 36.74 -11.93 -0.90
C ALA A 419 37.80 -11.48 -1.92
N GLU A 420 37.61 -11.81 -3.21
CA GLU A 420 38.52 -11.40 -4.30
C GLU A 420 38.37 -9.90 -4.54
N VAL A 421 37.14 -9.40 -4.60
CA VAL A 421 36.84 -7.99 -4.80
C VAL A 421 37.32 -7.12 -3.64
N GLN A 422 37.23 -7.63 -2.41
CA GLN A 422 37.73 -6.91 -1.22
C GLN A 422 39.25 -6.72 -1.23
N ALA A 423 39.98 -7.66 -1.85
CA ALA A 423 41.44 -7.61 -1.95
C ALA A 423 41.97 -6.89 -3.21
N ASP A 424 41.08 -6.46 -4.10
CA ASP A 424 41.45 -5.80 -5.36
C ASP A 424 41.93 -4.35 -5.09
N GLU A 425 43.14 -4.04 -5.52
CA GLU A 425 43.77 -2.72 -5.31
C GLU A 425 42.94 -1.59 -5.92
N LYS A 426 42.32 -1.79 -7.10
CA LYS A 426 41.50 -0.79 -7.76
C LYS A 426 40.24 -0.49 -6.95
N VAL A 427 39.66 -1.53 -6.32
CA VAL A 427 38.49 -1.38 -5.47
C VAL A 427 38.84 -0.61 -4.20
N ILE A 428 39.97 -0.96 -3.58
CA ILE A 428 40.47 -0.28 -2.38
C ILE A 428 40.72 1.21 -2.71
N GLU A 429 41.39 1.50 -3.82
CA GLU A 429 41.66 2.87 -4.27
C GLU A 429 40.37 3.66 -4.53
N ALA A 430 39.37 3.07 -5.18
CA ALA A 430 38.08 3.69 -5.44
C ALA A 430 37.32 4.07 -4.16
N TYR A 431 37.41 3.28 -3.11
CA TYR A 431 36.74 3.55 -1.82
C TYR A 431 37.53 4.46 -0.87
N LEU A 432 38.86 4.39 -0.89
CA LEU A 432 39.70 5.25 -0.04
C LEU A 432 39.94 6.64 -0.64
N GLY A 433 39.61 6.83 -1.93
CA GLY A 433 40.04 7.99 -2.71
C GLY A 433 41.53 7.88 -2.98
N GLY A 434 41.94 7.87 -4.25
CA GLY A 434 43.37 7.86 -4.57
C GLY A 434 44.06 8.95 -3.77
N SER A 435 45.07 8.59 -2.99
CA SER A 435 45.96 9.56 -2.43
C SER A 435 46.46 10.41 -3.58
N ALA A 436 46.00 11.65 -3.63
CA ALA A 436 46.48 12.62 -4.64
C ALA A 436 48.00 12.62 -4.54
N ALA A 437 48.63 12.07 -5.58
CA ALA A 437 50.06 12.25 -5.79
C ALA A 437 50.31 13.66 -6.34
#